data_064a69555598d6a8b36d9e7e082c4720
#
_entry.id   064a69555598d6a8b36d9e7e082c4720
#
_cell.length_a   1.000
_cell.length_b   1.000
_cell.length_c   1.000
_cell.angle_alpha   90.00
_cell.angle_beta   90.00
_cell.angle_gamma   90.00
#
_symmetry.space_group_name_H-M   'P 1'
#
loop_
_entity.id
_entity.type
_entity.pdbx_description
1 polymer ?
#
loop_
_entity_poly.entity_id
_entity_poly.type
_entity_poly.pdbx_seq_one_letter_code
_entity_poly.pdbx_strand_id
1 'polypeptide(L)'
;FLTTWEEYHTHVLFLSSFSGPVEGILIICALYTCAGAFGSGVFVQGVLNVLRVSHIDWVRTHIAWANVPLGDLEMLLACLGLLVNAWQAYRNVRGHCRSQHMSTLAPLAGLVPFVIQIVSHMAWASGRDAQVMVHGHLFMAFLMTWGLSFAYLVGLVILAHVCRTPYPYWNVFMLPSMVLGLDAWLPQPILQA
;
A
#
# COMPACT_ATOMS: atom_id res chain seq x y z
N PHE A 1 3.53 0.09 8.37
CA PHE A 1 5.00 -0.05 8.26
C PHE A 1 5.71 1.29 8.45
N LEU A 2 5.38 2.33 7.69
CA LEU A 2 6.07 3.63 7.78
C LEU A 2 6.01 4.22 9.20
N THR A 3 4.88 4.17 9.85
CA THR A 3 4.70 4.62 11.24
C THR A 3 5.56 3.82 12.23
N THR A 4 5.59 2.49 12.05
CA THR A 4 6.41 1.60 12.89
C THR A 4 7.91 1.80 12.65
N TRP A 5 8.30 2.04 11.39
CA TRP A 5 9.67 2.39 11.03
C TRP A 5 10.08 3.75 11.63
N GLU A 6 9.18 4.73 11.59
CA GLU A 6 9.39 6.04 12.21
C GLU A 6 9.55 5.92 13.73
N GLU A 7 8.65 5.17 14.39
CA GLU A 7 8.68 4.91 15.83
C GLU A 7 9.97 4.20 16.25
N TYR A 8 10.44 3.22 15.48
CA TYR A 8 11.70 2.53 15.76
C TYR A 8 12.88 3.50 15.87
N HIS A 9 12.93 4.52 15.01
CA HIS A 9 14.06 5.46 14.95
C HIS A 9 13.88 6.70 15.83
N THR A 10 12.65 7.16 16.04
CA THR A 10 12.36 8.38 16.82
C THR A 10 11.98 8.09 18.25
N HIS A 11 11.62 6.83 18.58
CA HIS A 11 11.05 6.41 19.86
C HIS A 11 9.77 7.16 20.26
N VAL A 12 9.11 7.80 19.30
CA VAL A 12 7.84 8.49 19.46
C VAL A 12 6.87 8.01 18.39
N LEU A 13 5.71 7.51 18.80
CA LEU A 13 4.64 7.15 17.89
C LEU A 13 3.94 8.42 17.40
N PHE A 14 4.28 8.86 16.20
CA PHE A 14 3.56 9.94 15.52
C PHE A 14 2.34 9.37 14.81
N LEU A 15 1.17 9.66 15.34
CA LEU A 15 -0.09 9.43 14.66
C LEU A 15 -0.37 10.67 13.82
N SER A 16 -0.39 10.50 12.49
CA SER A 16 -0.72 11.60 11.59
C SER A 16 -2.11 12.15 11.95
N SER A 17 -2.24 13.46 12.01
CA SER A 17 -3.52 14.14 12.31
C SER A 17 -4.53 14.03 11.16
N PHE A 18 -4.12 13.56 9.98
CA PHE A 18 -4.97 13.48 8.78
C PHE A 18 -5.16 12.07 8.23
N SER A 19 -4.37 11.11 8.65
CA SER A 19 -4.41 9.70 8.18
C SER A 19 -4.01 8.77 9.32
N GLY A 20 -4.73 8.89 10.44
CA GLY A 20 -4.59 7.95 11.54
C GLY A 20 -5.14 6.57 11.14
N PRO A 21 -4.74 5.49 11.85
CA PRO A 21 -5.24 4.14 11.59
C PRO A 21 -6.76 4.05 11.75
N VAL A 22 -7.38 4.89 12.58
CA VAL A 22 -8.82 4.92 12.81
C VAL A 22 -9.56 5.49 11.59
N GLU A 23 -9.09 6.60 11.03
CA GLU A 23 -9.67 7.21 9.84
C GLU A 23 -9.60 6.26 8.64
N GLY A 24 -8.49 5.57 8.44
CA GLY A 24 -8.32 4.57 7.40
C GLY A 24 -9.32 3.42 7.52
N ILE A 25 -9.52 2.89 8.74
CA ILE A 25 -10.50 1.84 9.01
C ILE A 25 -11.92 2.34 8.76
N LEU A 26 -12.27 3.56 9.20
CA LEU A 26 -13.60 4.14 8.98
C LEU A 26 -13.90 4.34 7.49
N ILE A 27 -12.91 4.78 6.70
CA ILE A 27 -13.06 4.90 5.25
C ILE A 27 -13.33 3.54 4.62
N ILE A 28 -12.56 2.51 4.97
CA ILE A 28 -12.77 1.14 4.46
C ILE A 28 -14.15 0.61 4.86
N CYS A 29 -14.58 0.80 6.10
CA CYS A 29 -15.92 0.42 6.56
C CYS A 29 -17.02 1.14 5.76
N ALA A 30 -16.86 2.44 5.50
CA ALA A 30 -17.78 3.21 4.68
C ALA A 30 -17.84 2.69 3.25
N LEU A 31 -16.69 2.38 2.63
CA LEU A 31 -16.61 1.80 1.28
C LEU A 31 -17.32 0.45 1.20
N TYR A 32 -17.06 -0.45 2.14
CA TYR A 32 -17.74 -1.75 2.18
C TYR A 32 -19.25 -1.61 2.43
N THR A 33 -19.66 -0.67 3.28
CA THR A 33 -21.09 -0.38 3.51
C THR A 33 -21.75 0.15 2.23
N CYS A 34 -21.09 1.07 1.51
CA CYS A 34 -21.56 1.54 0.21
C CYS A 34 -21.63 0.42 -0.82
N ALA A 35 -20.61 -0.44 -0.89
CA ALA A 35 -20.62 -1.60 -1.78
C ALA A 35 -21.75 -2.58 -1.47
N GLY A 36 -22.04 -2.80 -0.18
CA GLY A 36 -23.14 -3.65 0.27
C GLY A 36 -24.53 -3.06 -0.01
N ALA A 37 -24.69 -1.75 0.15
CA ALA A 37 -25.97 -1.06 -0.03
C ALA A 37 -26.34 -0.81 -1.50
N PHE A 38 -25.35 -0.43 -2.31
CA PHE A 38 -25.57 0.01 -3.70
C PHE A 38 -25.01 -0.96 -4.75
N GLY A 39 -24.34 -2.00 -4.31
CA GLY A 39 -23.62 -2.95 -5.16
C GLY A 39 -22.24 -2.44 -5.59
N SER A 40 -21.34 -3.37 -5.92
CA SER A 40 -19.96 -3.03 -6.35
C SER A 40 -19.90 -2.25 -7.67
N GLY A 41 -20.95 -2.29 -8.48
CA GLY A 41 -21.05 -1.55 -9.75
C GLY A 41 -20.99 -0.03 -9.59
N VAL A 42 -21.23 0.52 -8.40
CA VAL A 42 -21.09 1.97 -8.13
C VAL A 42 -19.65 2.45 -8.33
N PHE A 43 -18.66 1.63 -7.99
CA PHE A 43 -17.24 2.00 -8.09
C PHE A 43 -16.72 2.04 -9.53
N VAL A 44 -17.42 1.39 -10.45
CA VAL A 44 -17.13 1.43 -11.91
C VAL A 44 -17.78 2.63 -12.58
N GLN A 45 -18.79 3.21 -11.93
CA GLN A 45 -19.49 4.38 -12.49
C GLN A 45 -18.65 5.65 -12.32
N GLY A 46 -18.73 6.53 -13.31
CA GLY A 46 -18.09 7.84 -13.22
C GLY A 46 -18.70 8.69 -12.10
N VAL A 47 -17.85 9.44 -11.42
CA VAL A 47 -18.23 10.31 -10.29
C VAL A 47 -19.40 11.23 -10.63
N LEU A 48 -19.40 11.83 -11.82
CA LEU A 48 -20.49 12.72 -12.26
C LEU A 48 -21.82 11.99 -12.41
N ASN A 49 -21.79 10.71 -12.77
CA ASN A 49 -23.00 9.88 -12.86
C ASN A 49 -23.53 9.51 -11.48
N VAL A 50 -22.65 9.14 -10.55
CA VAL A 50 -23.00 8.82 -9.16
C VAL A 50 -23.60 10.04 -8.45
N LEU A 51 -23.04 11.22 -8.68
CA LEU A 51 -23.54 12.50 -8.16
C LEU A 51 -24.80 13.00 -8.88
N ARG A 52 -25.24 12.30 -9.94
CA ARG A 52 -26.40 12.67 -10.79
C ARG A 52 -26.29 14.07 -11.40
N VAL A 53 -25.07 14.58 -11.61
CA VAL A 53 -24.83 15.91 -12.23
C VAL A 53 -24.45 15.81 -13.71
N SER A 54 -24.29 14.61 -14.24
CA SER A 54 -23.93 14.36 -15.66
C SER A 54 -24.98 14.82 -16.65
N HIS A 55 -26.22 15.09 -16.21
CA HIS A 55 -27.32 15.60 -17.05
C HIS A 55 -27.29 17.13 -17.21
N ILE A 56 -26.46 17.84 -16.45
CA ILE A 56 -26.33 19.30 -16.54
C ILE A 56 -25.45 19.62 -17.76
N ASP A 57 -26.00 20.35 -18.74
CA ASP A 57 -25.32 20.64 -20.04
C ASP A 57 -23.98 21.34 -19.85
N TRP A 58 -23.88 22.24 -18.88
CA TRP A 58 -22.62 22.91 -18.55
C TRP A 58 -21.54 21.94 -18.07
N VAL A 59 -21.91 20.97 -17.21
CA VAL A 59 -21.01 19.93 -16.70
C VAL A 59 -20.56 19.02 -17.84
N ARG A 60 -21.49 18.62 -18.68
CA ARG A 60 -21.23 17.75 -19.83
C ARG A 60 -20.28 18.39 -20.85
N THR A 61 -20.36 19.70 -21.05
CA THR A 61 -19.50 20.38 -22.01
C THR A 61 -18.14 20.77 -21.48
N HIS A 62 -18.02 21.09 -20.20
CA HIS A 62 -16.78 21.64 -19.62
C HIS A 62 -16.00 20.66 -18.73
N ILE A 63 -16.69 19.69 -18.09
CA ILE A 63 -16.08 18.82 -17.07
C ILE A 63 -16.26 17.32 -17.40
N ALA A 64 -16.70 16.98 -18.62
CA ALA A 64 -16.89 15.58 -19.04
C ALA A 64 -15.63 14.72 -18.86
N TRP A 65 -14.45 15.30 -19.05
CA TRP A 65 -13.15 14.64 -18.83
C TRP A 65 -12.90 14.24 -17.37
N ALA A 66 -13.57 14.86 -16.41
CA ALA A 66 -13.46 14.54 -14.99
C ALA A 66 -14.42 13.43 -14.53
N ASN A 67 -15.16 12.80 -15.46
CA ASN A 67 -16.04 11.67 -15.16
C ASN A 67 -15.23 10.36 -14.97
N VAL A 68 -14.27 10.42 -14.07
CA VAL A 68 -13.41 9.29 -13.71
C VAL A 68 -14.22 8.29 -12.89
N PRO A 69 -14.02 6.96 -13.04
CA PRO A 69 -14.62 5.96 -12.18
C PRO A 69 -14.36 6.26 -10.70
N LEU A 70 -15.37 6.05 -9.87
CA LEU A 70 -15.26 6.33 -8.43
C LEU A 70 -14.12 5.53 -7.77
N GLY A 71 -13.91 4.27 -8.22
CA GLY A 71 -12.80 3.44 -7.75
C GLY A 71 -11.43 3.98 -8.11
N ASP A 72 -11.27 4.57 -9.30
CA ASP A 72 -9.99 5.17 -9.71
C ASP A 72 -9.69 6.44 -8.91
N LEU A 73 -10.73 7.24 -8.63
CA LEU A 73 -10.59 8.42 -7.77
C LEU A 73 -10.20 8.04 -6.34
N GLU A 74 -10.83 7.00 -5.79
CA GLU A 74 -10.49 6.45 -4.47
C GLU A 74 -9.03 5.99 -4.43
N MET A 75 -8.60 5.21 -5.44
CA MET A 75 -7.22 4.75 -5.54
C MET A 75 -6.22 5.91 -5.63
N LEU A 76 -6.54 6.95 -6.40
CA LEU A 76 -5.73 8.16 -6.50
C LEU A 76 -5.60 8.86 -5.13
N LEU A 77 -6.71 9.03 -4.42
CA LEU A 77 -6.71 9.66 -3.09
C LEU A 77 -5.92 8.82 -2.07
N ALA A 78 -6.06 7.49 -2.11
CA ALA A 78 -5.29 6.59 -1.26
C ALA A 78 -3.78 6.68 -1.54
N CYS A 79 -3.38 6.73 -2.81
CA CYS A 79 -1.97 6.94 -3.21
C CYS A 79 -1.44 8.30 -2.72
N LEU A 80 -2.20 9.37 -2.89
CA LEU A 80 -1.81 10.69 -2.39
C LEU A 80 -1.66 10.70 -0.86
N GLY A 81 -2.60 10.10 -0.14
CA GLY A 81 -2.53 9.93 1.31
C GLY A 81 -1.28 9.17 1.74
N LEU A 82 -0.94 8.07 1.03
CA LEU A 82 0.27 7.30 1.28
C LEU A 82 1.55 8.13 1.07
N LEU A 83 1.59 8.93 -0.01
CA LEU A 83 2.74 9.81 -0.29
C LEU A 83 2.91 10.89 0.80
N VAL A 84 1.80 11.48 1.26
CA VAL A 84 1.84 12.46 2.36
C VAL A 84 2.35 11.81 3.65
N ASN A 85 1.86 10.61 3.99
CA ASN A 85 2.34 9.86 5.14
C ASN A 85 3.83 9.50 5.04
N ALA A 86 4.28 9.04 3.87
CA ALA A 86 5.68 8.72 3.64
C ALA A 86 6.58 9.95 3.80
N TRP A 87 6.12 11.09 3.27
CA TRP A 87 6.81 12.36 3.42
C TRP A 87 6.91 12.84 4.87
N GLN A 88 5.81 12.73 5.64
CA GLN A 88 5.79 13.10 7.05
C GLN A 88 6.74 12.23 7.87
N ALA A 89 6.65 10.90 7.72
CA ALA A 89 7.52 9.96 8.40
C ALA A 89 9.01 10.23 8.07
N TYR A 90 9.33 10.46 6.80
CA TYR A 90 10.68 10.82 6.39
C TYR A 90 11.16 12.13 7.04
N ARG A 91 10.32 13.18 7.07
CA ARG A 91 10.67 14.46 7.70
C ARG A 91 10.95 14.31 9.19
N ASN A 92 10.13 13.54 9.89
CA ASN A 92 10.26 13.33 11.32
C ASN A 92 11.54 12.56 11.65
N VAL A 93 11.82 11.47 10.96
CA VAL A 93 13.08 10.70 11.12
C VAL A 93 14.29 11.56 10.78
N ARG A 94 14.24 12.31 9.67
CA ARG A 94 15.34 13.21 9.30
C ARG A 94 15.56 14.30 10.35
N GLY A 95 14.49 14.88 10.89
CA GLY A 95 14.55 15.89 11.97
C GLY A 95 15.20 15.33 13.21
N HIS A 96 14.81 14.11 13.62
CA HIS A 96 15.39 13.39 14.76
C HIS A 96 16.89 13.10 14.54
N CYS A 97 17.26 12.54 13.39
CA CYS A 97 18.67 12.26 13.07
C CYS A 97 19.53 13.54 13.08
N ARG A 98 19.00 14.65 12.55
CA ARG A 98 19.69 15.92 12.54
C ARG A 98 19.92 16.48 13.97
N SER A 99 18.92 16.36 14.85
CA SER A 99 19.04 16.81 16.24
C SER A 99 20.04 15.99 17.03
N GLN A 100 20.24 14.72 16.67
CA GLN A 100 21.19 13.80 17.31
C GLN A 100 22.55 13.73 16.58
N HIS A 101 22.78 14.57 15.57
CA HIS A 101 23.98 14.52 14.73
C HIS A 101 24.26 13.16 14.08
N MET A 102 23.22 12.36 13.82
CA MET A 102 23.31 11.04 13.20
C MET A 102 23.10 11.11 11.68
N SER A 103 23.67 10.13 10.96
CA SER A 103 23.43 9.97 9.52
C SER A 103 21.99 9.50 9.26
N THR A 104 21.34 10.06 8.25
CA THR A 104 19.99 9.63 7.79
C THR A 104 20.03 8.39 6.89
N LEU A 105 21.21 7.94 6.47
CA LEU A 105 21.33 6.79 5.55
C LEU A 105 20.95 5.46 6.22
N ALA A 106 21.34 5.26 7.49
CA ALA A 106 21.02 4.03 8.21
C ALA A 106 19.51 3.85 8.40
N PRO A 107 18.73 4.85 8.87
CA PRO A 107 17.27 4.76 8.88
C PRO A 107 16.65 4.50 7.51
N LEU A 108 17.11 5.17 6.45
CA LEU A 108 16.59 4.96 5.10
C LEU A 108 16.86 3.54 4.58
N ALA A 109 18.01 2.94 4.92
CA ALA A 109 18.27 1.55 4.60
C ALA A 109 17.23 0.60 5.22
N GLY A 110 16.59 0.98 6.32
CA GLY A 110 15.48 0.24 6.93
C GLY A 110 14.21 0.16 6.07
N LEU A 111 14.07 1.01 5.05
CA LEU A 111 12.96 0.92 4.08
C LEU A 111 13.21 -0.11 2.98
N VAL A 112 14.45 -0.55 2.78
CA VAL A 112 14.83 -1.48 1.69
C VAL A 112 14.04 -2.78 1.74
N PRO A 113 13.88 -3.49 2.88
CA PRO A 113 13.07 -4.72 2.95
C PRO A 113 11.63 -4.49 2.49
N PHE A 114 11.03 -3.39 2.90
CA PHE A 114 9.68 -3.02 2.52
C PHE A 114 9.55 -2.75 1.01
N VAL A 115 10.48 -2.00 0.44
CA VAL A 115 10.51 -1.72 -1.00
C VAL A 115 10.68 -3.01 -1.80
N ILE A 116 11.63 -3.86 -1.42
CA ILE A 116 11.84 -5.17 -2.07
C ILE A 116 10.55 -5.98 -2.04
N GLN A 117 9.88 -6.04 -0.91
CA GLN A 117 8.64 -6.80 -0.76
C GLN A 117 7.54 -6.26 -1.67
N ILE A 118 7.30 -4.95 -1.70
CA ILE A 118 6.31 -4.34 -2.59
C ILE A 118 6.65 -4.61 -4.06
N VAL A 119 7.89 -4.35 -4.47
CA VAL A 119 8.32 -4.55 -5.86
C VAL A 119 8.16 -6.02 -6.28
N SER A 120 8.51 -6.97 -5.41
CA SER A 120 8.35 -8.40 -5.69
C SER A 120 6.89 -8.81 -5.88
N HIS A 121 5.99 -8.32 -5.02
CA HIS A 121 4.55 -8.61 -5.16
C HIS A 121 3.94 -7.92 -6.38
N MET A 122 4.36 -6.68 -6.70
CA MET A 122 3.92 -5.99 -7.90
C MET A 122 4.43 -6.68 -9.17
N ALA A 123 5.69 -7.15 -9.17
CA ALA A 123 6.23 -7.93 -10.26
C ALA A 123 5.44 -9.23 -10.45
N TRP A 124 5.10 -9.93 -9.37
CA TRP A 124 4.27 -11.13 -9.42
C TRP A 124 2.87 -10.82 -9.97
N ALA A 125 2.20 -9.75 -9.48
CA ALA A 125 0.88 -9.36 -9.92
C ALA A 125 0.81 -8.86 -11.37
N SER A 126 1.90 -8.30 -11.91
CA SER A 126 1.99 -7.76 -13.27
C SER A 126 2.63 -8.72 -14.28
N GLY A 127 2.95 -9.94 -13.86
CA GLY A 127 3.53 -10.96 -14.73
C GLY A 127 2.58 -11.44 -15.84
N ARG A 128 3.07 -12.33 -16.71
CA ARG A 128 2.32 -12.80 -17.89
C ARG A 128 0.96 -13.41 -17.57
N ASP A 129 0.84 -14.07 -16.42
CA ASP A 129 -0.38 -14.75 -15.98
C ASP A 129 -1.21 -13.91 -15.00
N ALA A 130 -1.04 -12.57 -15.02
CA ALA A 130 -1.79 -11.65 -14.17
C ALA A 130 -3.31 -11.88 -14.25
N GLN A 131 -3.86 -12.20 -15.42
CA GLN A 131 -5.27 -12.51 -15.62
C GLN A 131 -5.69 -13.76 -14.85
N VAL A 132 -4.89 -14.83 -14.88
CA VAL A 132 -5.15 -16.08 -14.14
C VAL A 132 -5.05 -15.85 -12.64
N MET A 133 -4.10 -14.99 -12.22
CA MET A 133 -3.92 -14.66 -10.82
C MET A 133 -5.09 -13.83 -10.27
N VAL A 134 -5.54 -12.80 -11.01
CA VAL A 134 -6.61 -11.90 -10.56
C VAL A 134 -8.00 -12.54 -10.65
N HIS A 135 -8.23 -13.41 -11.63
CA HIS A 135 -9.53 -14.05 -11.88
C HIS A 135 -9.58 -15.55 -11.52
N GLY A 136 -8.47 -16.13 -11.08
CA GLY A 136 -8.36 -17.55 -10.78
C GLY A 136 -8.31 -17.87 -9.28
N HIS A 137 -8.09 -19.17 -9.01
CA HIS A 137 -7.99 -19.70 -7.64
C HIS A 137 -6.74 -19.20 -6.90
N LEU A 138 -5.75 -18.68 -7.63
CA LEU A 138 -4.48 -18.20 -7.07
C LEU A 138 -4.61 -16.82 -6.41
N PHE A 139 -5.72 -16.08 -6.65
CA PHE A 139 -5.94 -14.75 -6.05
C PHE A 139 -5.90 -14.77 -4.52
N MET A 140 -6.56 -15.75 -3.90
CA MET A 140 -6.54 -15.89 -2.44
C MET A 140 -5.16 -16.25 -1.93
N ALA A 141 -4.43 -17.12 -2.61
CA ALA A 141 -3.06 -17.46 -2.25
C ALA A 141 -2.13 -16.25 -2.35
N PHE A 142 -2.28 -15.44 -3.40
CA PHE A 142 -1.56 -14.18 -3.57
C PHE A 142 -1.84 -13.21 -2.43
N LEU A 143 -3.11 -12.95 -2.10
CA LEU A 143 -3.50 -12.05 -1.01
C LEU A 143 -2.97 -12.54 0.34
N MET A 144 -3.07 -13.85 0.62
CA MET A 144 -2.55 -14.43 1.86
C MET A 144 -1.03 -14.32 1.95
N THR A 145 -0.31 -14.58 0.86
CA THR A 145 1.16 -14.46 0.83
C THR A 145 1.57 -13.00 1.06
N TRP A 146 0.90 -12.06 0.42
CA TRP A 146 1.15 -10.63 0.62
C TRP A 146 0.86 -10.21 2.06
N GLY A 147 -0.34 -10.51 2.55
CA GLY A 147 -0.78 -10.11 3.89
C GLY A 147 0.10 -10.69 5.00
N LEU A 148 0.41 -11.99 4.94
CA LEU A 148 1.24 -12.67 5.95
C LEU A 148 2.69 -12.19 5.92
N SER A 149 3.28 -12.04 4.75
CA SER A 149 4.66 -11.56 4.62
C SER A 149 4.79 -10.10 5.08
N PHE A 150 3.80 -9.26 4.79
CA PHE A 150 3.74 -7.89 5.28
C PHE A 150 3.56 -7.83 6.81
N ALA A 151 2.62 -8.61 7.36
CA ALA A 151 2.38 -8.67 8.80
C ALA A 151 3.64 -9.16 9.55
N TYR A 152 4.33 -10.16 9.01
CA TYR A 152 5.57 -10.65 9.57
C TYR A 152 6.68 -9.58 9.58
N LEU A 153 6.86 -8.86 8.46
CA LEU A 153 7.83 -7.78 8.36
C LEU A 153 7.57 -6.68 9.41
N VAL A 154 6.31 -6.23 9.52
CA VAL A 154 5.93 -5.23 10.53
C VAL A 154 6.14 -5.77 11.94
N GLY A 155 5.74 -7.02 12.19
CA GLY A 155 5.91 -7.69 13.49
C GLY A 155 7.38 -7.77 13.93
N LEU A 156 8.30 -8.03 12.99
CA LEU A 156 9.73 -8.02 13.28
C LEU A 156 10.25 -6.63 13.68
N VAL A 157 9.78 -5.57 13.03
CA VAL A 157 10.18 -4.19 13.39
C VAL A 157 9.63 -3.81 14.76
N ILE A 158 8.38 -4.16 15.07
CA ILE A 158 7.79 -3.95 16.40
C ILE A 158 8.57 -4.71 17.46
N LEU A 159 8.87 -5.99 17.22
CA LEU A 159 9.64 -6.82 18.14
C LEU A 159 11.04 -6.24 18.38
N ALA A 160 11.72 -5.81 17.32
CA ALA A 160 13.03 -5.18 17.41
C ALA A 160 12.97 -3.88 18.24
N HIS A 161 11.92 -3.09 18.08
CA HIS A 161 11.71 -1.87 18.87
C HIS A 161 11.50 -2.18 20.35
N VAL A 162 10.60 -3.10 20.68
CA VAL A 162 10.27 -3.48 22.06
C VAL A 162 11.45 -4.14 22.77
N CYS A 163 12.14 -5.06 22.08
CA CYS A 163 13.29 -5.81 22.64
C CYS A 163 14.61 -5.02 22.54
N ARG A 164 14.60 -3.82 21.95
CA ARG A 164 15.80 -3.00 21.73
C ARG A 164 16.90 -3.74 20.96
N THR A 165 16.49 -4.56 19.99
CA THR A 165 17.42 -5.30 19.14
C THR A 165 17.72 -4.51 17.85
N PRO A 166 18.81 -4.86 17.12
CA PRO A 166 19.11 -4.23 15.82
C PRO A 166 17.96 -4.34 14.84
N TYR A 167 17.85 -3.36 13.92
CA TYR A 167 16.81 -3.33 12.91
C TYR A 167 16.87 -4.57 11.99
N PRO A 168 15.72 -5.23 11.71
CA PRO A 168 15.67 -6.44 10.90
C PRO A 168 15.70 -6.10 9.39
N TYR A 169 16.90 -5.98 8.81
CA TYR A 169 17.07 -5.69 7.38
C TYR A 169 16.72 -6.84 6.46
N TRP A 170 16.56 -8.04 6.99
CA TRP A 170 16.28 -9.25 6.23
C TRP A 170 15.29 -10.15 6.95
N ASN A 171 14.42 -10.82 6.19
CA ASN A 171 13.56 -11.88 6.70
C ASN A 171 13.34 -12.97 5.64
N VAL A 172 13.11 -14.21 6.09
CA VAL A 172 12.96 -15.37 5.23
C VAL A 172 11.71 -15.30 4.35
N PHE A 173 10.64 -14.63 4.82
CA PHE A 173 9.38 -14.51 4.07
C PHE A 173 9.46 -13.57 2.86
N MET A 174 10.57 -12.86 2.68
CA MET A 174 10.84 -12.12 1.44
C MET A 174 11.19 -13.06 0.27
N LEU A 175 11.80 -14.23 0.55
CA LEU A 175 12.26 -15.17 -0.46
C LEU A 175 11.12 -15.69 -1.37
N PRO A 176 10.00 -16.21 -0.84
CA PRO A 176 8.92 -16.69 -1.68
C PRO A 176 8.38 -15.62 -2.62
N SER A 177 8.17 -14.40 -2.14
CA SER A 177 7.67 -13.30 -2.97
C SER A 177 8.67 -12.85 -4.03
N MET A 178 9.97 -12.84 -3.71
CA MET A 178 11.02 -12.53 -4.69
C MET A 178 11.11 -13.61 -5.77
N VAL A 179 11.08 -14.90 -5.39
CA VAL A 179 11.14 -16.01 -6.33
C VAL A 179 9.92 -16.01 -7.25
N LEU A 180 8.71 -15.88 -6.71
CA LEU A 180 7.47 -15.82 -7.47
C LEU A 180 7.39 -14.58 -8.37
N GLY A 181 7.86 -13.42 -7.87
CA GLY A 181 7.95 -12.20 -8.67
C GLY A 181 8.93 -12.32 -9.84
N LEU A 182 10.05 -12.99 -9.67
CA LEU A 182 11.02 -13.25 -10.74
C LEU A 182 10.47 -14.29 -11.73
N ASP A 183 9.89 -15.39 -11.23
CA ASP A 183 9.32 -16.46 -12.05
C ASP A 183 8.22 -15.95 -12.99
N ALA A 184 7.39 -15.02 -12.53
CA ALA A 184 6.31 -14.42 -13.32
C ALA A 184 6.79 -13.68 -14.59
N TRP A 185 8.07 -13.32 -14.66
CA TRP A 185 8.68 -12.60 -15.80
C TRP A 185 9.57 -13.48 -16.65
N LEU A 186 9.80 -14.75 -16.27
CA LEU A 186 10.55 -15.69 -17.07
C LEU A 186 9.80 -16.04 -18.38
N PRO A 187 10.52 -16.34 -19.47
CA PRO A 187 9.90 -16.77 -20.73
C PRO A 187 9.06 -18.04 -20.59
N GLN A 188 9.44 -18.92 -19.68
CA GLN A 188 8.71 -20.13 -19.26
C GLN A 188 8.70 -20.12 -17.73
N PRO A 189 7.56 -19.77 -17.11
CA PRO A 189 7.42 -19.84 -15.66
C PRO A 189 7.58 -21.29 -15.18
N ILE A 190 8.36 -21.50 -14.13
CA ILE A 190 8.66 -22.83 -13.60
C ILE A 190 7.65 -23.24 -12.52
N LEU A 191 7.19 -22.26 -11.73
CA LEU A 191 6.37 -22.50 -10.55
C LEU A 191 4.87 -22.27 -10.77
N GLN A 192 4.50 -21.71 -11.92
CA GLN A 192 3.10 -21.37 -12.26
C GLN A 192 2.52 -22.29 -13.35
N ALA A 193 3.19 -23.38 -13.66
CA ALA A 193 2.75 -24.39 -14.64
C ALA A 193 1.71 -25.36 -14.06
#